data_cab2982257c01c40a17e7d6365753f8c
#
_entry.id   cab2982257c01c40a17e7d6365753f8c
#
_cell.length_a   1.000
_cell.length_b   1.000
_cell.length_c   1.000
_cell.angle_alpha   90.00
_cell.angle_beta   90.00
_cell.angle_gamma   90.00
#
_symmetry.space_group_name_H-M   'P 1'
#
loop_
_entity.id
_entity.type
_entity.pdbx_description
1 polymer ?
#
loop_
_entity_poly.entity_id
_entity_poly.type
_entity_poly.pdbx_seq_one_letter_code
_entity_poly.pdbx_strand_id
1 'polypeptide(L)'
;MKRLVICVFMALAGVVTIPALACTTAIISAEASGTGRPMLWKHRDTDEYYNHIEYLRGEKYGYTALVNSKDTVYTEVWAGVNEKGFAIANNVSYNINLTDYDTPSRNGYVMMDALGVCATVDDFEKFLNEMPVPRGARANFAVIDGQGGAAYFEVGDDRYFRFDVKDSPNGYLYRTNFSFEGREDKGAGYIRYAAAEKLFEEKKGGFTPDWLLSNPARSFYHGLMKTDLKDYSDKALGEGFVISQDYIPRYTTVSSLVIEGVNPGEDPRNTVMWSAIGYAPCSYAIPVWVGAESEIPACLASKDKALAPANELAMELKGVVFPITRGNGNKYLDYLTLRSDILPEVEKAEDKEIAEGEKVKKTFAATGFDIEEVKKFNAKADERFEKFRKKMKKVTQR
;
A
#
# COMPACT_ATOMS: atom_id res chain seq x y z
N MET A 1 -36.91 -16.41 -58.20
CA MET A 1 -36.71 -15.48 -57.07
C MET A 1 -35.84 -16.16 -56.06
N LYS A 2 -34.53 -15.83 -56.00
CA LYS A 2 -33.59 -16.36 -55.01
C LYS A 2 -33.58 -15.42 -53.82
N ARG A 3 -33.98 -15.90 -52.65
CA ARG A 3 -33.87 -15.15 -51.38
C ARG A 3 -32.45 -15.22 -50.86
N LEU A 4 -31.80 -14.09 -50.81
CA LEU A 4 -30.47 -13.90 -50.17
C LEU A 4 -30.70 -13.78 -48.68
N VAL A 5 -30.22 -14.76 -47.90
CA VAL A 5 -30.21 -14.70 -46.44
C VAL A 5 -28.88 -14.05 -46.04
N ILE A 6 -28.94 -12.81 -45.57
CA ILE A 6 -27.79 -12.12 -44.99
C ILE A 6 -27.72 -12.49 -43.49
N CYS A 7 -26.77 -13.35 -43.13
CA CYS A 7 -26.43 -13.60 -41.74
C CYS A 7 -25.56 -12.47 -41.24
N VAL A 8 -26.12 -11.57 -40.42
CA VAL A 8 -25.35 -10.58 -39.68
C VAL A 8 -24.72 -11.26 -38.44
N PHE A 9 -23.43 -11.53 -38.53
CA PHE A 9 -22.66 -11.89 -37.35
C PHE A 9 -22.46 -10.63 -36.51
N MET A 10 -23.23 -10.45 -35.44
CA MET A 10 -22.87 -9.53 -34.36
C MET A 10 -21.72 -10.15 -33.58
N ALA A 11 -20.51 -9.67 -33.82
CA ALA A 11 -19.40 -9.90 -32.92
C ALA A 11 -19.69 -9.17 -31.61
N LEU A 12 -20.16 -9.87 -30.58
CA LEU A 12 -20.12 -9.38 -29.22
C LEU A 12 -18.63 -9.28 -28.83
N ALA A 13 -18.04 -8.10 -29.01
CA ALA A 13 -16.81 -7.74 -28.31
C ALA A 13 -17.16 -7.67 -26.82
N GLY A 14 -16.97 -8.77 -26.11
CA GLY A 14 -17.01 -8.79 -24.67
C GLY A 14 -15.93 -7.83 -24.18
N VAL A 15 -16.34 -6.68 -23.63
CA VAL A 15 -15.44 -5.81 -22.89
C VAL A 15 -15.00 -6.62 -21.67
N VAL A 16 -13.85 -7.28 -21.76
CA VAL A 16 -13.16 -7.83 -20.62
C VAL A 16 -12.72 -6.61 -19.81
N THR A 17 -13.52 -6.23 -18.83
CA THR A 17 -13.08 -5.26 -17.83
C THR A 17 -12.00 -5.94 -17.02
N ILE A 18 -10.74 -5.76 -17.43
CA ILE A 18 -9.58 -6.06 -16.58
C ILE A 18 -9.79 -5.25 -15.31
N PRO A 19 -9.87 -5.87 -14.12
CA PRO A 19 -9.97 -5.10 -12.89
C PRO A 19 -8.76 -4.18 -12.85
N ALA A 20 -8.99 -2.87 -12.90
CA ALA A 20 -7.92 -1.89 -12.92
C ALA A 20 -7.15 -2.04 -11.61
N LEU A 21 -5.89 -2.48 -11.69
CA LEU A 21 -4.95 -2.42 -10.58
C LEU A 21 -4.94 -0.98 -10.08
N ALA A 22 -5.23 -0.76 -8.84
CA ALA A 22 -5.37 0.59 -8.32
C ALA A 22 -4.73 0.69 -6.95
N CYS A 23 -4.05 1.78 -6.72
CA CYS A 23 -3.36 2.04 -5.46
C CYS A 23 -3.57 3.50 -5.06
N THR A 24 -3.32 3.81 -3.80
CA THR A 24 -3.15 5.18 -3.32
C THR A 24 -1.84 5.24 -2.55
N THR A 25 -1.01 6.25 -2.79
CA THR A 25 0.24 6.45 -2.05
C THR A 25 0.35 7.90 -1.60
N ALA A 26 1.13 8.14 -0.55
CA ALA A 26 1.56 9.47 -0.15
C ALA A 26 3.03 9.45 0.31
N ILE A 27 3.71 10.56 0.16
CA ILE A 27 4.99 10.86 0.78
C ILE A 27 4.85 12.13 1.60
N ILE A 28 5.44 12.13 2.78
CA ILE A 28 5.35 13.20 3.77
C ILE A 28 6.77 13.55 4.20
N SER A 29 7.10 14.85 4.17
CA SER A 29 8.40 15.33 4.66
C SER A 29 8.51 15.18 6.18
N ALA A 30 9.72 15.27 6.71
CA ALA A 30 9.97 15.26 8.14
C ALA A 30 9.27 16.43 8.85
N GLU A 31 9.18 17.59 8.21
CA GLU A 31 8.55 18.81 8.76
C GLU A 31 7.02 18.69 8.87
N ALA A 32 6.39 18.04 7.89
CA ALA A 32 4.94 17.80 7.91
C ALA A 32 4.55 16.60 8.78
N SER A 33 5.50 15.75 9.13
CA SER A 33 5.34 14.57 9.98
C SER A 33 5.22 14.95 11.47
N GLY A 34 4.34 14.23 12.17
CA GLY A 34 4.23 14.34 13.64
C GLY A 34 5.35 13.59 14.39
N THR A 35 6.10 12.74 13.70
CA THR A 35 7.25 12.01 14.26
C THR A 35 8.59 12.70 13.97
N GLY A 36 8.58 13.78 13.16
CA GLY A 36 9.78 14.45 12.69
C GLY A 36 10.63 13.62 11.71
N ARG A 37 10.08 12.56 11.12
CA ARG A 37 10.74 11.68 10.16
C ARG A 37 9.94 11.61 8.85
N PRO A 38 10.61 11.47 7.69
CA PRO A 38 9.90 11.33 6.41
C PRO A 38 9.10 10.01 6.40
N MET A 39 7.95 10.02 5.72
CA MET A 39 7.12 8.82 5.59
C MET A 39 6.69 8.58 4.15
N LEU A 40 6.58 7.30 3.81
CA LEU A 40 5.98 6.81 2.58
C LEU A 40 4.81 5.89 2.96
N TRP A 41 3.60 6.22 2.50
CA TRP A 41 2.42 5.38 2.66
C TRP A 41 2.04 4.74 1.34
N LYS A 42 1.73 3.44 1.37
CA LYS A 42 1.22 2.65 0.25
C LYS A 42 -0.04 1.92 0.65
N HIS A 43 -1.15 2.22 -0.02
CA HIS A 43 -2.38 1.44 0.01
C HIS A 43 -2.50 0.68 -1.31
N ARG A 44 -2.36 -0.64 -1.27
CA ARG A 44 -2.27 -1.49 -2.44
C ARG A 44 -3.59 -2.16 -2.77
N ASP A 45 -4.01 -2.03 -4.03
CA ASP A 45 -5.16 -2.73 -4.59
C ASP A 45 -4.71 -3.60 -5.77
N THR A 46 -5.07 -4.89 -5.74
CA THR A 46 -4.75 -5.85 -6.80
C THR A 46 -5.67 -7.07 -6.69
N ASP A 47 -5.64 -7.94 -7.69
CA ASP A 47 -6.25 -9.27 -7.69
C ASP A 47 -5.34 -10.37 -7.11
N GLU A 48 -4.07 -10.05 -6.82
CA GLU A 48 -3.17 -10.91 -6.07
C GLU A 48 -3.36 -10.71 -4.56
N TYR A 49 -4.29 -11.47 -3.98
CA TYR A 49 -4.79 -11.26 -2.62
C TYR A 49 -3.81 -11.68 -1.51
N TYR A 50 -2.88 -12.58 -1.80
CA TYR A 50 -1.98 -13.13 -0.80
C TYR A 50 -0.59 -12.54 -0.95
N ASN A 51 -0.13 -11.93 0.12
CA ASN A 51 1.19 -11.29 0.20
C ASN A 51 1.80 -11.46 1.59
N HIS A 52 3.09 -11.24 1.69
CA HIS A 52 3.85 -11.30 2.93
C HIS A 52 5.03 -10.34 2.88
N ILE A 53 5.69 -10.17 4.02
CA ILE A 53 6.93 -9.41 4.12
C ILE A 53 8.11 -10.37 4.02
N GLU A 54 9.10 -10.01 3.20
CA GLU A 54 10.29 -10.81 2.95
C GLU A 54 11.54 -9.93 2.98
N TYR A 55 12.67 -10.51 3.45
CA TYR A 55 13.99 -9.91 3.34
C TYR A 55 14.73 -10.51 2.15
N LEU A 56 15.20 -9.64 1.25
CA LEU A 56 15.83 -10.03 0.00
C LEU A 56 17.21 -9.36 -0.12
N ARG A 57 18.09 -9.98 -0.91
CA ARG A 57 19.41 -9.43 -1.24
C ARG A 57 19.40 -8.92 -2.68
N GLY A 58 19.67 -7.63 -2.85
CA GLY A 58 19.97 -7.03 -4.15
C GLY A 58 21.45 -7.11 -4.49
N GLU A 59 21.83 -6.43 -5.57
CA GLU A 59 23.24 -6.40 -6.04
C GLU A 59 24.16 -5.74 -5.02
N LYS A 60 23.72 -4.62 -4.41
CA LYS A 60 24.52 -3.86 -3.44
C LYS A 60 23.94 -3.92 -2.04
N TYR A 61 22.62 -3.85 -1.90
CA TYR A 61 21.93 -3.66 -0.62
C TYR A 61 20.93 -4.78 -0.34
N GLY A 62 20.84 -5.18 0.94
CA GLY A 62 19.72 -5.93 1.45
C GLY A 62 18.50 -5.04 1.66
N TYR A 63 17.29 -5.59 1.53
CA TYR A 63 16.07 -4.83 1.67
C TYR A 63 14.92 -5.69 2.18
N THR A 64 13.99 -5.07 2.88
CA THR A 64 12.72 -5.67 3.32
C THR A 64 11.60 -5.17 2.42
N ALA A 65 10.77 -6.07 1.92
CA ALA A 65 9.74 -5.71 0.94
C ALA A 65 8.45 -6.51 1.11
N LEU A 66 7.36 -5.93 0.59
CA LEU A 66 6.10 -6.61 0.35
C LEU A 66 6.17 -7.37 -0.97
N VAL A 67 5.93 -8.67 -0.91
CA VAL A 67 5.94 -9.58 -2.08
C VAL A 67 4.63 -10.34 -2.20
N ASN A 68 4.31 -10.82 -3.42
CA ASN A 68 3.20 -11.73 -3.63
C ASN A 68 3.57 -13.13 -3.14
N SER A 69 2.68 -13.79 -2.38
CA SER A 69 2.96 -15.14 -1.85
C SER A 69 3.03 -16.22 -2.92
N LYS A 70 2.49 -15.96 -4.12
CA LYS A 70 2.62 -16.86 -5.27
C LYS A 70 3.96 -16.74 -6.00
N ASP A 71 4.64 -15.61 -5.84
CA ASP A 71 5.97 -15.40 -6.43
C ASP A 71 7.04 -16.02 -5.55
N THR A 72 7.27 -17.31 -5.75
CA THR A 72 8.23 -18.09 -4.95
C THR A 72 9.69 -17.88 -5.34
N VAL A 73 9.95 -17.11 -6.39
CA VAL A 73 11.30 -16.75 -6.86
C VAL A 73 11.60 -15.26 -6.69
N TYR A 74 10.62 -14.50 -6.15
CA TYR A 74 10.73 -13.09 -5.81
C TYR A 74 11.26 -12.23 -6.94
N THR A 75 10.52 -12.20 -8.04
CA THR A 75 10.85 -11.42 -9.22
C THR A 75 10.35 -9.98 -9.15
N GLU A 76 9.36 -9.71 -8.30
CA GLU A 76 8.72 -8.41 -8.17
C GLU A 76 8.47 -8.04 -6.71
N VAL A 77 8.61 -6.76 -6.40
CA VAL A 77 8.22 -6.20 -5.10
C VAL A 77 7.20 -5.07 -5.29
N TRP A 78 6.41 -4.79 -4.24
CA TRP A 78 5.30 -3.83 -4.34
C TRP A 78 5.41 -2.61 -3.43
N ALA A 79 6.26 -2.68 -2.44
CA ALA A 79 6.82 -1.61 -1.63
C ALA A 79 7.98 -2.19 -0.83
N GLY A 80 8.97 -1.39 -0.49
CA GLY A 80 10.08 -1.86 0.32
C GLY A 80 11.02 -0.76 0.74
N VAL A 81 11.97 -1.14 1.59
CA VAL A 81 13.04 -0.28 2.10
C VAL A 81 14.32 -1.07 2.26
N ASN A 82 15.44 -0.49 1.87
CA ASN A 82 16.76 -1.12 1.99
C ASN A 82 17.55 -0.62 3.21
N GLU A 83 18.70 -1.27 3.44
CA GLU A 83 19.61 -0.99 4.56
C GLU A 83 20.23 0.42 4.56
N LYS A 84 20.05 1.21 3.48
CA LYS A 84 20.43 2.62 3.39
C LYS A 84 19.31 3.59 3.75
N GLY A 85 18.11 3.07 4.05
CA GLY A 85 16.91 3.87 4.28
C GLY A 85 16.24 4.36 3.00
N PHE A 86 16.69 3.92 1.81
CA PHE A 86 16.00 4.16 0.56
C PHE A 86 14.74 3.30 0.51
N ALA A 87 13.59 3.95 0.38
CA ALA A 87 12.29 3.28 0.29
C ALA A 87 11.56 3.69 -0.98
N ILE A 88 10.82 2.73 -1.57
CA ILE A 88 10.07 2.92 -2.79
C ILE A 88 8.73 2.19 -2.77
N ALA A 89 7.72 2.83 -3.33
CA ALA A 89 6.43 2.23 -3.65
C ALA A 89 5.87 2.84 -4.94
N ASN A 90 4.84 2.21 -5.53
CA ASN A 90 4.27 2.71 -6.77
C ASN A 90 2.74 2.78 -6.77
N ASN A 91 2.21 3.55 -7.73
CA ASN A 91 0.85 3.41 -8.27
C ASN A 91 0.97 3.23 -9.77
N VAL A 92 0.30 2.25 -10.34
CA VAL A 92 0.20 2.16 -11.81
C VAL A 92 -0.41 3.45 -12.33
N SER A 93 0.19 4.04 -13.37
CA SER A 93 -0.35 5.19 -14.09
C SER A 93 -0.93 4.75 -15.42
N TYR A 94 -2.22 5.03 -15.64
CA TYR A 94 -2.90 4.64 -16.87
C TYR A 94 -2.81 5.70 -17.98
N ASN A 95 -2.26 6.87 -17.70
CA ASN A 95 -2.25 7.99 -18.63
C ASN A 95 -0.87 8.55 -18.95
N ILE A 96 0.20 8.07 -18.30
CA ILE A 96 1.55 8.68 -18.43
C ILE A 96 2.14 8.56 -19.84
N ASN A 97 1.89 7.46 -20.53
CA ASN A 97 2.37 7.28 -21.89
C ASN A 97 1.57 8.11 -22.89
N LEU A 98 2.22 8.89 -23.72
CA LEU A 98 1.61 9.58 -24.87
C LEU A 98 1.51 8.65 -26.08
N THR A 99 2.42 7.70 -26.20
CA THR A 99 2.44 6.65 -27.23
C THR A 99 2.22 5.31 -26.55
N ASP A 100 1.41 4.47 -27.14
CA ASP A 100 1.20 3.11 -26.62
C ASP A 100 2.36 2.21 -27.09
N TYR A 101 3.10 1.69 -26.12
CA TYR A 101 4.17 0.71 -26.33
C TYR A 101 3.63 -0.69 -25.99
N ASP A 102 3.92 -1.66 -26.88
CA ASP A 102 3.60 -3.07 -26.62
C ASP A 102 4.73 -3.70 -25.76
N THR A 103 4.83 -3.25 -24.52
CA THR A 103 5.81 -3.74 -23.55
C THR A 103 5.10 -4.29 -22.31
N PRO A 104 5.54 -5.44 -21.78
CA PRO A 104 5.06 -5.92 -20.49
C PRO A 104 5.32 -4.92 -19.37
N SER A 105 4.44 -4.86 -18.38
CA SER A 105 4.66 -4.05 -17.18
C SER A 105 5.81 -4.63 -16.37
N ARG A 106 6.77 -3.77 -16.00
CA ARG A 106 7.92 -4.10 -15.16
C ARG A 106 7.98 -3.29 -13.87
N ASN A 107 6.86 -2.72 -13.44
CA ASN A 107 6.82 -1.83 -12.28
C ASN A 107 7.40 -2.49 -11.01
N GLY A 108 7.09 -3.75 -10.76
CA GLY A 108 7.60 -4.49 -9.61
C GLY A 108 9.10 -4.81 -9.72
N TYR A 109 9.58 -5.13 -10.93
CA TYR A 109 11.01 -5.32 -11.21
C TYR A 109 11.81 -4.03 -11.00
N VAL A 110 11.30 -2.89 -11.49
CA VAL A 110 11.95 -1.58 -11.31
C VAL A 110 12.15 -1.26 -9.84
N MET A 111 11.15 -1.52 -9.00
CA MET A 111 11.27 -1.31 -7.56
C MET A 111 12.26 -2.28 -6.91
N MET A 112 12.25 -3.53 -7.32
CA MET A 112 13.18 -4.56 -6.84
C MET A 112 14.63 -4.19 -7.16
N ASP A 113 14.90 -3.86 -8.42
CA ASP A 113 16.24 -3.48 -8.87
C ASP A 113 16.71 -2.19 -8.16
N ALA A 114 15.83 -1.18 -8.06
CA ALA A 114 16.15 0.06 -7.36
C ALA A 114 16.47 -0.15 -5.86
N LEU A 115 15.70 -0.99 -5.16
CA LEU A 115 16.01 -1.35 -3.77
C LEU A 115 17.37 -2.01 -3.62
N GLY A 116 17.76 -2.79 -4.63
CA GLY A 116 19.04 -3.49 -4.64
C GLY A 116 20.26 -2.60 -4.88
N VAL A 117 20.11 -1.38 -5.45
CA VAL A 117 21.25 -0.58 -5.91
C VAL A 117 21.23 0.89 -5.50
N CYS A 118 20.07 1.50 -5.24
CA CYS A 118 19.91 2.92 -4.90
C CYS A 118 20.03 3.14 -3.39
N ALA A 119 20.65 4.25 -3.00
CA ALA A 119 20.71 4.72 -1.61
C ALA A 119 19.95 6.05 -1.42
N THR A 120 19.75 6.80 -2.49
CA THR A 120 19.14 8.14 -2.45
C THR A 120 18.10 8.33 -3.56
N VAL A 121 17.28 9.38 -3.43
CA VAL A 121 16.35 9.82 -4.48
C VAL A 121 17.10 10.11 -5.78
N ASP A 122 18.29 10.73 -5.70
CA ASP A 122 19.10 11.04 -6.86
C ASP A 122 19.70 9.79 -7.52
N ASP A 123 20.04 8.75 -6.74
CA ASP A 123 20.42 7.45 -7.31
C ASP A 123 19.27 6.84 -8.12
N PHE A 124 18.02 6.98 -7.65
CA PHE A 124 16.87 6.48 -8.40
C PHE A 124 16.65 7.25 -9.70
N GLU A 125 16.86 8.57 -9.71
CA GLU A 125 16.81 9.36 -10.96
C GLU A 125 17.88 8.90 -11.94
N LYS A 126 19.12 8.70 -11.46
CA LYS A 126 20.21 8.15 -12.27
C LYS A 126 19.86 6.75 -12.80
N PHE A 127 19.33 5.88 -11.96
CA PHE A 127 18.87 4.55 -12.35
C PHE A 127 17.84 4.61 -13.48
N LEU A 128 16.84 5.51 -13.40
CA LEU A 128 15.85 5.71 -14.47
C LEU A 128 16.47 6.21 -15.77
N ASN A 129 17.50 7.06 -15.70
CA ASN A 129 18.23 7.57 -16.88
C ASN A 129 19.06 6.47 -17.57
N GLU A 130 19.55 5.49 -16.82
CA GLU A 130 20.34 4.36 -17.33
C GLU A 130 19.46 3.22 -17.88
N MET A 131 18.16 3.22 -17.58
CA MET A 131 17.23 2.21 -18.08
C MET A 131 17.06 2.32 -19.60
N PRO A 132 17.05 1.17 -20.34
CA PRO A 132 16.74 1.18 -21.77
C PRO A 132 15.31 1.63 -22.03
N VAL A 133 15.11 2.32 -23.16
CA VAL A 133 13.78 2.74 -23.65
C VAL A 133 13.32 1.77 -24.74
N PRO A 134 12.06 1.27 -24.71
CA PRO A 134 11.03 1.53 -23.69
C PRO A 134 11.30 0.85 -22.35
N ARG A 135 11.04 1.58 -21.23
CA ARG A 135 11.35 1.09 -19.86
C ARG A 135 10.47 -0.06 -19.39
N GLY A 136 9.29 -0.21 -19.95
CA GLY A 136 8.25 -1.10 -19.43
C GLY A 136 7.66 -0.63 -18.09
N ALA A 137 7.96 0.59 -17.68
CA ALA A 137 7.48 1.19 -16.44
C ALA A 137 6.40 2.24 -16.72
N ARG A 138 5.24 2.09 -16.05
CA ARG A 138 4.10 3.01 -16.18
C ARG A 138 3.50 3.22 -14.80
N ALA A 139 4.14 4.09 -14.02
CA ALA A 139 3.77 4.27 -12.63
C ALA A 139 4.21 5.63 -12.08
N ASN A 140 3.52 6.05 -11.02
CA ASN A 140 4.02 7.05 -10.10
C ASN A 140 4.82 6.33 -9.01
N PHE A 141 6.13 6.48 -8.99
CA PHE A 141 6.98 5.94 -7.94
C PHE A 141 7.13 6.97 -6.83
N ALA A 142 6.74 6.60 -5.64
CA ALA A 142 6.97 7.36 -4.41
C ALA A 142 8.30 6.91 -3.81
N VAL A 143 9.21 7.82 -3.51
CA VAL A 143 10.56 7.53 -3.02
C VAL A 143 10.90 8.42 -1.84
N ILE A 144 11.48 7.85 -0.79
CA ILE A 144 12.15 8.57 0.30
C ILE A 144 13.52 7.95 0.56
N ASP A 145 14.43 8.69 1.18
CA ASP A 145 15.75 8.18 1.55
C ASP A 145 16.23 8.65 2.93
N GLY A 146 17.32 8.04 3.41
CA GLY A 146 17.94 8.37 4.70
C GLY A 146 18.76 9.68 4.70
N GLN A 147 18.81 10.42 3.60
CA GLN A 147 19.47 11.72 3.48
C GLN A 147 18.47 12.89 3.46
N GLY A 148 17.17 12.60 3.71
CA GLY A 148 16.09 13.58 3.71
C GLY A 148 15.47 13.82 2.33
N GLY A 149 15.85 13.07 1.31
CA GLY A 149 15.22 13.07 0.00
C GLY A 149 13.81 12.49 0.06
N ALA A 150 12.86 13.14 -0.64
CA ALA A 150 11.50 12.64 -0.79
C ALA A 150 10.91 13.18 -2.10
N ALA A 151 10.55 12.30 -3.04
CA ALA A 151 10.04 12.71 -4.35
C ALA A 151 9.08 11.68 -4.95
N TYR A 152 8.19 12.16 -5.83
CA TYR A 152 7.50 11.32 -6.81
C TYR A 152 8.21 11.38 -8.16
N PHE A 153 8.23 10.23 -8.82
CA PHE A 153 8.61 10.11 -10.22
C PHE A 153 7.40 9.57 -10.99
N GLU A 154 6.82 10.40 -11.84
CA GLU A 154 5.81 9.97 -12.80
C GLU A 154 6.52 9.40 -14.03
N VAL A 155 6.59 8.06 -14.12
CA VAL A 155 7.44 7.35 -15.09
C VAL A 155 6.59 6.70 -16.17
N GLY A 156 6.93 6.96 -17.42
CA GLY A 156 6.45 6.27 -18.60
C GLY A 156 7.56 5.51 -19.33
N ASP A 157 7.19 4.86 -20.43
CA ASP A 157 8.12 4.06 -21.22
C ASP A 157 9.29 4.86 -21.78
N ASP A 158 9.08 6.14 -22.18
CA ASP A 158 10.08 6.98 -22.85
C ASP A 158 10.44 8.26 -22.08
N ARG A 159 9.76 8.55 -20.97
CA ARG A 159 9.92 9.79 -20.20
C ARG A 159 9.70 9.57 -18.72
N TYR A 160 10.11 10.52 -17.90
CA TYR A 160 9.68 10.66 -16.52
C TYR A 160 9.67 12.13 -16.10
N PHE A 161 8.96 12.42 -14.99
CA PHE A 161 8.90 13.74 -14.36
C PHE A 161 9.12 13.56 -12.86
N ARG A 162 9.93 14.43 -12.26
CA ARG A 162 10.26 14.42 -10.83
C ARG A 162 9.53 15.53 -10.11
N PHE A 163 8.97 15.22 -8.94
CA PHE A 163 8.26 16.15 -8.05
C PHE A 163 8.82 15.98 -6.64
N ASP A 164 9.68 16.90 -6.22
CA ASP A 164 10.25 16.88 -4.88
C ASP A 164 9.23 17.39 -3.85
N VAL A 165 9.15 16.73 -2.69
CA VAL A 165 8.22 17.10 -1.60
C VAL A 165 8.56 18.47 -1.02
N LYS A 166 9.86 18.85 -1.00
CA LYS A 166 10.32 20.18 -0.55
C LYS A 166 9.71 21.33 -1.35
N ASP A 167 9.30 21.09 -2.60
CA ASP A 167 8.68 22.09 -3.47
C ASP A 167 7.15 22.15 -3.27
N SER A 168 6.59 21.22 -2.48
CA SER A 168 5.18 21.24 -2.09
C SER A 168 4.97 22.20 -0.92
N PRO A 169 4.01 23.14 -1.01
CA PRO A 169 3.76 24.13 0.05
C PRO A 169 3.31 23.50 1.38
N ASN A 170 2.79 22.28 1.34
CA ASN A 170 2.25 21.58 2.51
C ASN A 170 3.23 20.50 3.05
N GLY A 171 4.37 20.26 2.39
CA GLY A 171 5.33 19.25 2.80
C GLY A 171 4.86 17.80 2.60
N TYR A 172 3.86 17.56 1.75
CA TYR A 172 3.40 16.23 1.37
C TYR A 172 2.87 16.20 -0.07
N LEU A 173 2.92 15.02 -0.67
CA LEU A 173 2.33 14.72 -1.98
C LEU A 173 1.60 13.37 -1.90
N TYR A 174 0.54 13.22 -2.69
CA TYR A 174 -0.18 11.95 -2.83
C TYR A 174 -0.52 11.69 -4.30
N ARG A 175 -0.65 10.40 -4.66
CA ARG A 175 -1.00 9.97 -6.01
C ARG A 175 -1.98 8.79 -5.95
N THR A 176 -2.73 8.65 -7.03
CA THR A 176 -3.53 7.45 -7.34
C THR A 176 -3.10 6.89 -8.70
N ASN A 177 -4.01 6.47 -9.54
CA ASN A 177 -3.66 5.79 -10.80
C ASN A 177 -3.72 6.69 -12.03
N PHE A 178 -3.36 7.94 -11.85
CA PHE A 178 -3.07 8.89 -12.93
C PHE A 178 -1.82 9.72 -12.58
N SER A 179 -1.16 10.18 -13.61
CA SER A 179 -0.04 11.13 -13.54
C SER A 179 -0.53 12.51 -13.97
N PHE A 180 -0.01 13.57 -13.35
CA PHE A 180 -0.35 14.94 -13.72
C PHE A 180 0.22 15.31 -15.10
N GLU A 181 1.40 14.75 -15.43
CA GLU A 181 2.06 14.94 -16.71
C GLU A 181 1.61 13.94 -17.80
N GLY A 182 0.54 13.19 -17.52
CA GLY A 182 -0.05 12.24 -18.45
C GLY A 182 -1.15 12.83 -19.32
N ARG A 183 -1.75 11.99 -20.17
CA ARG A 183 -2.90 12.38 -21.00
C ARG A 183 -4.11 12.71 -20.10
N GLU A 184 -4.69 13.88 -20.33
CA GLU A 184 -5.88 14.34 -19.61
C GLU A 184 -7.02 13.32 -19.75
N ASP A 185 -7.79 13.09 -18.67
CA ASP A 185 -8.95 12.20 -18.60
C ASP A 185 -8.72 10.73 -19.03
N LYS A 186 -7.46 10.28 -19.12
CA LYS A 186 -7.09 8.90 -19.45
C LYS A 186 -6.60 8.06 -18.27
N GLY A 187 -6.55 8.65 -17.08
CA GLY A 187 -6.15 7.97 -15.86
C GLY A 187 -7.32 7.30 -15.14
N ALA A 188 -7.06 6.85 -13.92
CA ALA A 188 -8.05 6.26 -13.02
C ALA A 188 -7.82 6.73 -11.58
N GLY A 189 -8.84 6.54 -10.73
CA GLY A 189 -8.73 6.83 -9.29
C GLY A 189 -8.94 8.29 -8.92
N TYR A 190 -9.53 9.12 -9.76
CA TYR A 190 -9.82 10.54 -9.48
C TYR A 190 -10.70 10.72 -8.24
N ILE A 191 -11.69 9.84 -8.03
CA ILE A 191 -12.57 9.90 -6.84
C ILE A 191 -11.78 9.60 -5.56
N ARG A 192 -10.86 8.63 -5.59
CA ARG A 192 -9.96 8.32 -4.46
C ARG A 192 -8.92 9.41 -4.24
N TYR A 193 -8.46 10.07 -5.32
CA TYR A 193 -7.61 11.24 -5.22
C TYR A 193 -8.32 12.36 -4.45
N ALA A 194 -9.57 12.71 -4.84
CA ALA A 194 -10.37 13.71 -4.13
C ALA A 194 -10.70 13.32 -2.68
N ALA A 195 -10.78 12.02 -2.38
CA ALA A 195 -10.93 11.55 -1.00
C ALA A 195 -9.64 11.75 -0.20
N ALA A 196 -8.48 11.39 -0.77
CA ALA A 196 -7.19 11.64 -0.14
C ALA A 196 -6.94 13.14 0.07
N GLU A 197 -7.18 13.97 -0.95
CA GLU A 197 -7.08 15.42 -0.88
C GLU A 197 -7.82 15.99 0.34
N LYS A 198 -9.11 15.67 0.47
CA LYS A 198 -9.91 16.12 1.62
C LYS A 198 -9.29 15.69 2.96
N LEU A 199 -8.92 14.43 3.10
CA LEU A 199 -8.39 13.91 4.36
C LEU A 199 -7.05 14.58 4.73
N PHE A 200 -6.15 14.74 3.77
CA PHE A 200 -4.86 15.37 4.00
C PHE A 200 -4.99 16.89 4.27
N GLU A 201 -5.87 17.59 3.55
CA GLU A 201 -6.14 19.02 3.77
C GLU A 201 -6.80 19.30 5.13
N GLU A 202 -7.65 18.40 5.63
CA GLU A 202 -8.24 18.53 6.96
C GLU A 202 -7.22 18.29 8.08
N LYS A 203 -6.31 17.33 7.89
CA LYS A 203 -5.23 17.02 8.85
C LYS A 203 -4.18 18.12 8.91
N LYS A 204 -3.80 18.71 7.78
CA LYS A 204 -2.88 19.87 7.62
C LYS A 204 -1.45 19.68 8.12
N GLY A 205 -1.06 18.50 8.61
CA GLY A 205 0.27 18.23 9.16
C GLY A 205 0.21 17.42 10.44
N GLY A 206 1.37 17.11 11.01
CA GLY A 206 1.49 16.24 12.17
C GLY A 206 1.04 14.82 11.84
N PHE A 207 1.33 14.37 10.64
CA PHE A 207 1.02 13.01 10.17
C PHE A 207 1.84 11.98 10.95
N THR A 208 1.20 10.87 11.30
CA THR A 208 1.84 9.73 11.99
C THR A 208 1.52 8.44 11.26
N PRO A 209 2.29 7.35 11.46
CA PRO A 209 1.93 6.04 10.92
C PRO A 209 0.52 5.62 11.33
N ASP A 210 0.16 5.84 12.59
CA ASP A 210 -1.18 5.60 13.12
C ASP A 210 -2.26 6.33 12.32
N TRP A 211 -2.09 7.63 12.10
CA TRP A 211 -3.07 8.41 11.33
C TRP A 211 -3.22 7.91 9.89
N LEU A 212 -2.11 7.56 9.22
CA LEU A 212 -2.13 7.04 7.85
C LEU A 212 -2.84 5.69 7.75
N LEU A 213 -2.70 4.84 8.74
CA LEU A 213 -3.30 3.52 8.80
C LEU A 213 -4.76 3.55 9.25
N SER A 214 -5.12 4.40 10.21
CA SER A 214 -6.48 4.49 10.74
C SER A 214 -7.41 5.38 9.91
N ASN A 215 -6.90 6.46 9.29
CA ASN A 215 -7.72 7.41 8.55
C ASN A 215 -7.76 7.10 7.04
N PRO A 216 -6.76 7.47 6.20
CA PRO A 216 -6.92 7.25 4.75
C PRO A 216 -7.00 5.77 4.39
N ALA A 217 -6.28 4.87 5.07
CA ALA A 217 -6.31 3.45 4.76
C ALA A 217 -7.65 2.76 5.08
N ARG A 218 -8.47 3.36 5.96
CA ARG A 218 -9.79 2.82 6.39
C ARG A 218 -10.94 3.80 6.19
N SER A 219 -10.69 4.91 5.48
CA SER A 219 -11.74 5.91 5.23
C SER A 219 -12.73 5.45 4.16
N PHE A 220 -13.99 5.49 4.51
CA PHE A 220 -15.11 5.33 3.58
C PHE A 220 -15.72 6.68 3.19
N TYR A 221 -14.88 7.70 3.06
CA TYR A 221 -15.27 8.97 2.47
C TYR A 221 -15.26 8.87 0.94
N HIS A 222 -16.36 9.26 0.31
CA HIS A 222 -16.52 9.22 -1.14
C HIS A 222 -16.19 10.59 -1.75
N GLY A 223 -15.06 10.70 -2.45
CA GLY A 223 -14.55 11.98 -2.96
C GLY A 223 -15.49 12.72 -3.92
N LEU A 224 -16.30 12.01 -4.69
CA LEU A 224 -17.28 12.63 -5.61
C LEU A 224 -18.58 13.02 -4.89
N MET A 225 -19.14 12.10 -4.08
CA MET A 225 -20.43 12.33 -3.40
C MET A 225 -20.28 13.22 -2.15
N LYS A 226 -19.06 13.44 -1.69
CA LYS A 226 -18.73 14.24 -0.48
C LYS A 226 -19.43 13.72 0.78
N THR A 227 -19.59 12.40 0.91
CA THR A 227 -20.23 11.73 2.03
C THR A 227 -19.29 10.70 2.64
N ASP A 228 -19.38 10.48 3.95
CA ASP A 228 -18.64 9.45 4.65
C ASP A 228 -19.61 8.44 5.27
N LEU A 229 -19.36 7.15 5.10
CA LEU A 229 -20.24 6.11 5.64
C LEU A 229 -20.32 6.13 7.17
N LYS A 230 -19.28 6.61 7.85
CA LYS A 230 -19.28 6.73 9.32
C LYS A 230 -20.34 7.70 9.85
N ASP A 231 -20.75 8.69 9.04
CA ASP A 231 -21.70 9.73 9.43
C ASP A 231 -23.15 9.24 9.35
N TYR A 232 -23.40 8.06 8.75
CA TYR A 232 -24.73 7.50 8.63
C TYR A 232 -25.08 6.63 9.85
N SER A 233 -26.31 6.85 10.39
CA SER A 233 -26.87 5.92 11.38
C SER A 233 -27.16 4.55 10.77
N ASP A 234 -27.27 3.51 11.59
CA ASP A 234 -27.61 2.16 11.13
C ASP A 234 -28.94 2.16 10.34
N LYS A 235 -29.92 2.93 10.83
CA LYS A 235 -31.22 3.09 10.15
C LYS A 235 -31.07 3.72 8.76
N ALA A 236 -30.16 4.68 8.58
CA ALA A 236 -29.92 5.33 7.28
C ALA A 236 -29.15 4.41 6.32
N LEU A 237 -28.31 3.51 6.82
CA LEU A 237 -27.62 2.50 6.04
C LEU A 237 -28.53 1.32 5.61
N GLY A 238 -29.72 1.17 6.22
CA GLY A 238 -30.62 0.05 5.96
C GLY A 238 -29.95 -1.29 6.28
N GLU A 239 -29.83 -2.19 5.31
CA GLU A 239 -29.13 -3.47 5.45
C GLU A 239 -27.60 -3.34 5.47
N GLY A 240 -27.05 -2.13 5.29
CA GLY A 240 -25.61 -1.84 5.41
C GLY A 240 -24.76 -2.22 4.21
N PHE A 241 -25.33 -2.77 3.15
CA PHE A 241 -24.58 -3.17 1.96
C PHE A 241 -24.29 -1.99 1.03
N VAL A 242 -22.99 -1.79 0.74
CA VAL A 242 -22.52 -0.71 -0.15
C VAL A 242 -21.56 -1.23 -1.20
N ILE A 243 -21.45 -0.52 -2.34
CA ILE A 243 -20.43 -0.77 -3.36
C ILE A 243 -19.18 0.00 -2.96
N SER A 244 -18.08 -0.70 -2.69
CA SER A 244 -16.85 -0.10 -2.19
C SER A 244 -15.88 0.39 -3.28
N GLN A 245 -16.27 0.37 -4.56
CA GLN A 245 -15.38 0.56 -5.71
C GLN A 245 -14.60 1.87 -5.68
N ASP A 246 -15.20 2.95 -5.22
CA ASP A 246 -14.65 4.31 -5.29
C ASP A 246 -14.06 4.82 -3.97
N TYR A 247 -14.13 4.02 -2.90
CA TYR A 247 -13.43 4.31 -1.64
C TYR A 247 -11.95 3.96 -1.74
N ILE A 248 -11.14 4.50 -0.83
CA ILE A 248 -9.74 4.11 -0.70
C ILE A 248 -9.67 2.63 -0.33
N PRO A 249 -10.25 2.15 0.80
CA PRO A 249 -10.36 0.72 1.07
C PRO A 249 -11.52 0.11 0.26
N ARG A 250 -11.20 -0.78 -0.65
CA ARG A 250 -12.18 -1.42 -1.53
C ARG A 250 -11.93 -2.92 -1.66
N TYR A 251 -12.81 -3.64 -2.35
CA TYR A 251 -12.70 -5.10 -2.44
C TYR A 251 -11.32 -5.59 -2.90
N THR A 252 -10.64 -4.86 -3.78
CA THR A 252 -9.31 -5.23 -4.29
C THR A 252 -8.16 -4.82 -3.37
N THR A 253 -8.42 -4.17 -2.24
CA THR A 253 -7.38 -3.83 -1.26
C THR A 253 -6.77 -5.09 -0.63
N VAL A 254 -5.44 -5.15 -0.62
CA VAL A 254 -4.65 -6.30 -0.16
C VAL A 254 -3.54 -5.96 0.83
N SER A 255 -3.23 -4.69 1.02
CA SER A 255 -2.32 -4.22 2.08
C SER A 255 -2.37 -2.72 2.24
N SER A 256 -1.95 -2.25 3.42
CA SER A 256 -1.61 -0.85 3.67
C SER A 256 -0.32 -0.79 4.48
N LEU A 257 0.68 -0.07 3.98
CA LEU A 257 2.01 0.00 4.57
C LEU A 257 2.41 1.44 4.79
N VAL A 258 3.06 1.72 5.92
CA VAL A 258 3.73 3.00 6.16
C VAL A 258 5.21 2.72 6.41
N ILE A 259 6.09 3.25 5.57
CA ILE A 259 7.53 3.23 5.82
C ILE A 259 7.88 4.57 6.45
N GLU A 260 8.27 4.53 7.72
CA GLU A 260 8.77 5.66 8.46
C GLU A 260 10.30 5.63 8.38
N GLY A 261 10.84 6.59 7.64
CA GLY A 261 12.26 6.71 7.36
C GLY A 261 13.07 7.22 8.55
N VAL A 262 14.28 7.65 8.27
CA VAL A 262 15.19 8.29 9.22
C VAL A 262 15.60 9.66 8.69
N ASN A 263 16.10 10.51 9.57
CA ASN A 263 16.67 11.81 9.19
C ASN A 263 18.15 11.69 8.83
N PRO A 264 18.71 12.67 8.11
CA PRO A 264 20.16 12.71 7.84
C PRO A 264 20.98 12.56 9.13
N GLY A 265 21.93 11.62 9.10
CA GLY A 265 22.79 11.32 10.24
C GLY A 265 22.22 10.33 11.26
N GLU A 266 20.94 9.95 11.18
CA GLU A 266 20.42 8.83 11.95
C GLU A 266 20.82 7.47 11.31
N ASP A 267 20.85 6.45 12.15
CA ASP A 267 21.13 5.08 11.69
C ASP A 267 19.98 4.55 10.80
N PRO A 268 20.19 4.25 9.52
CA PRO A 268 19.14 3.79 8.62
C PRO A 268 18.54 2.44 9.03
N ARG A 269 19.20 1.65 9.89
CA ARG A 269 18.66 0.42 10.48
C ARG A 269 17.40 0.68 11.32
N ASN A 270 17.20 1.92 11.78
CA ASN A 270 16.02 2.36 12.53
C ASN A 270 14.78 2.65 11.64
N THR A 271 14.90 2.51 10.33
CA THR A 271 13.73 2.62 9.44
C THR A 271 12.73 1.51 9.75
N VAL A 272 11.46 1.89 9.85
CA VAL A 272 10.36 0.98 10.23
C VAL A 272 9.34 0.90 9.12
N MET A 273 8.96 -0.30 8.74
CA MET A 273 7.83 -0.58 7.85
C MET A 273 6.66 -1.12 8.68
N TRP A 274 5.66 -0.26 8.95
CA TRP A 274 4.39 -0.62 9.58
C TRP A 274 3.51 -1.34 8.56
N SER A 275 3.24 -2.62 8.78
CA SER A 275 2.72 -3.51 7.74
C SER A 275 1.37 -4.11 8.12
N ALA A 276 0.28 -3.58 7.54
CA ALA A 276 -1.04 -4.22 7.54
C ALA A 276 -1.21 -4.98 6.22
N ILE A 277 -1.05 -6.31 6.25
CA ILE A 277 -1.18 -7.19 5.08
C ILE A 277 -2.56 -7.82 5.02
N GLY A 278 -3.16 -7.88 3.82
CA GLY A 278 -4.55 -8.23 3.59
C GLY A 278 -5.46 -7.01 3.46
N TYR A 279 -6.76 -7.18 3.62
CA TYR A 279 -7.74 -6.09 3.55
C TYR A 279 -7.56 -5.15 4.74
N ALA A 280 -7.10 -3.92 4.51
CA ALA A 280 -6.69 -2.99 5.58
C ALA A 280 -7.74 -2.75 6.69
N PRO A 281 -9.06 -2.66 6.40
CA PRO A 281 -10.08 -2.59 7.46
C PRO A 281 -10.23 -3.89 8.28
N CYS A 282 -9.65 -5.00 7.83
CA CYS A 282 -9.66 -6.30 8.52
C CYS A 282 -8.27 -6.73 9.02
N SER A 283 -7.26 -5.87 8.87
CA SER A 283 -5.87 -6.12 9.23
C SER A 283 -5.31 -4.96 10.03
N TYR A 284 -4.41 -5.21 10.96
CA TYR A 284 -3.70 -4.16 11.69
C TYR A 284 -2.20 -4.19 11.40
N ALA A 285 -1.54 -3.06 11.55
CA ALA A 285 -0.14 -2.92 11.22
C ALA A 285 0.76 -3.45 12.33
N ILE A 286 1.78 -4.22 11.93
CA ILE A 286 2.86 -4.71 12.78
C ILE A 286 4.17 -4.14 12.23
N PRO A 287 5.03 -3.53 13.06
CA PRO A 287 6.28 -2.94 12.60
C PRO A 287 7.33 -3.99 12.25
N VAL A 288 8.09 -3.72 11.18
CA VAL A 288 9.26 -4.47 10.77
C VAL A 288 10.41 -3.49 10.62
N TRP A 289 11.54 -3.73 11.33
CA TRP A 289 12.74 -2.90 11.23
C TRP A 289 13.66 -3.42 10.13
N VAL A 290 14.06 -2.56 9.21
CA VAL A 290 14.93 -2.94 8.08
C VAL A 290 16.28 -3.45 8.57
N GLY A 291 16.81 -2.91 9.67
CA GLY A 291 18.07 -3.33 10.26
C GLY A 291 18.03 -4.73 10.90
N ALA A 292 16.85 -5.32 11.06
CA ALA A 292 16.72 -6.67 11.59
C ALA A 292 16.82 -7.74 10.50
N GLU A 293 16.96 -7.34 9.24
CA GLU A 293 17.13 -8.26 8.10
C GLU A 293 15.99 -9.31 8.04
N SER A 294 16.34 -10.59 8.11
CA SER A 294 15.40 -11.72 8.07
C SER A 294 14.61 -11.94 9.37
N GLU A 295 14.89 -11.18 10.44
CA GLU A 295 14.13 -11.23 11.69
C GLU A 295 12.78 -10.50 11.53
N ILE A 296 11.84 -11.13 10.84
CA ILE A 296 10.49 -10.65 10.58
C ILE A 296 9.51 -11.35 11.52
N PRO A 297 8.48 -10.65 12.07
CA PRO A 297 7.42 -11.33 12.84
C PRO A 297 6.82 -12.50 12.07
N ALA A 298 6.70 -13.67 12.69
CA ALA A 298 6.26 -14.89 12.01
C ALA A 298 4.84 -14.76 11.42
N CYS A 299 4.00 -13.91 12.01
CA CYS A 299 2.68 -13.64 11.49
C CYS A 299 2.67 -12.84 10.17
N LEU A 300 3.75 -12.14 9.81
CA LEU A 300 3.90 -11.39 8.55
C LEU A 300 4.72 -12.14 7.49
N ALA A 301 5.47 -13.16 7.87
CA ALA A 301 6.34 -13.93 6.98
C ALA A 301 5.61 -15.15 6.37
N SER A 302 6.05 -15.55 5.17
CA SER A 302 5.72 -16.86 4.60
C SER A 302 6.75 -17.89 5.07
N LYS A 303 6.30 -18.98 5.67
CA LYS A 303 7.16 -20.06 6.11
C LYS A 303 6.78 -21.34 5.38
N ASP A 304 7.76 -22.03 4.80
CA ASP A 304 7.56 -23.29 4.07
C ASP A 304 6.47 -23.21 2.97
N LYS A 305 6.39 -22.07 2.28
CA LYS A 305 5.36 -21.74 1.27
C LYS A 305 3.94 -21.62 1.84
N ALA A 306 3.77 -21.58 3.15
CA ALA A 306 2.50 -21.26 3.78
C ALA A 306 2.20 -19.76 3.65
N LEU A 307 0.91 -19.41 3.64
CA LEU A 307 0.48 -18.02 3.65
C LEU A 307 0.88 -17.35 4.98
N ALA A 308 1.20 -16.07 4.94
CA ALA A 308 1.44 -15.30 6.16
C ALA A 308 0.16 -15.29 7.03
N PRO A 309 0.22 -15.68 8.30
CA PRO A 309 -0.96 -15.81 9.16
C PRO A 309 -1.81 -14.55 9.27
N ALA A 310 -1.17 -13.36 9.24
CA ALA A 310 -1.90 -12.09 9.29
C ALA A 310 -2.68 -11.83 7.99
N ASN A 311 -2.10 -12.16 6.83
CA ASN A 311 -2.81 -12.04 5.57
C ASN A 311 -3.96 -13.05 5.47
N GLU A 312 -3.73 -14.30 5.89
CA GLU A 312 -4.76 -15.34 5.90
C GLU A 312 -5.98 -14.91 6.71
N LEU A 313 -5.78 -14.48 7.97
CA LEU A 313 -6.86 -13.99 8.83
C LEU A 313 -7.60 -12.79 8.21
N ALA A 314 -6.85 -11.81 7.67
CA ALA A 314 -7.45 -10.63 7.05
C ALA A 314 -8.32 -11.01 5.84
N MET A 315 -7.94 -12.06 5.09
CA MET A 315 -8.72 -12.56 3.96
C MET A 315 -9.95 -13.37 4.41
N GLU A 316 -9.86 -14.12 5.50
CA GLU A 316 -11.02 -14.76 6.13
C GLU A 316 -12.06 -13.70 6.56
N LEU A 317 -11.63 -12.66 7.29
CA LEU A 317 -12.49 -11.56 7.73
C LEU A 317 -13.06 -10.75 6.55
N LYS A 318 -12.26 -10.54 5.49
CA LYS A 318 -12.74 -9.93 4.25
C LYS A 318 -13.86 -10.76 3.63
N GLY A 319 -13.79 -12.09 3.69
CA GLY A 319 -14.86 -12.99 3.25
C GLY A 319 -16.18 -12.74 3.99
N VAL A 320 -16.12 -12.44 5.28
CA VAL A 320 -17.30 -12.12 6.12
C VAL A 320 -17.92 -10.80 5.66
N VAL A 321 -17.13 -9.75 5.44
CA VAL A 321 -17.65 -8.41 5.08
C VAL A 321 -17.93 -8.23 3.59
N PHE A 322 -17.59 -9.20 2.74
CA PHE A 322 -17.95 -9.20 1.32
C PHE A 322 -18.70 -10.49 0.93
N PRO A 323 -19.85 -10.79 1.55
CA PRO A 323 -20.53 -12.06 1.39
C PRO A 323 -21.25 -12.20 0.03
N ILE A 324 -21.62 -11.09 -0.61
CA ILE A 324 -22.46 -11.08 -1.80
C ILE A 324 -21.67 -10.68 -3.04
N THR A 325 -21.68 -11.56 -4.05
CA THR A 325 -21.06 -11.31 -5.35
C THR A 325 -22.15 -11.01 -6.39
N ARG A 326 -21.99 -9.90 -7.13
CA ARG A 326 -22.84 -9.58 -8.27
C ARG A 326 -22.42 -10.37 -9.51
N GLY A 327 -23.33 -10.53 -10.45
CA GLY A 327 -23.05 -11.22 -11.71
C GLY A 327 -21.95 -10.61 -12.58
N ASN A 328 -21.57 -9.35 -12.35
CA ASN A 328 -20.44 -8.67 -13.00
C ASN A 328 -19.12 -8.77 -12.20
N GLY A 329 -19.06 -9.61 -11.17
CA GLY A 329 -17.87 -9.81 -10.33
C GLY A 329 -17.69 -8.80 -9.19
N ASN A 330 -18.42 -7.69 -9.16
CA ASN A 330 -18.36 -6.76 -8.03
C ASN A 330 -18.95 -7.39 -6.77
N LYS A 331 -18.38 -7.04 -5.62
CA LYS A 331 -18.89 -7.49 -4.32
C LYS A 331 -19.44 -6.32 -3.52
N TYR A 332 -20.48 -6.60 -2.74
CA TYR A 332 -20.99 -5.63 -1.78
C TYR A 332 -20.23 -5.76 -0.47
N LEU A 333 -19.85 -4.61 0.10
CA LEU A 333 -19.33 -4.51 1.46
C LEU A 333 -20.53 -4.46 2.43
N ASP A 334 -20.56 -5.37 3.39
CA ASP A 334 -21.37 -5.25 4.60
C ASP A 334 -20.67 -4.31 5.57
N TYR A 335 -20.98 -3.03 5.46
CA TYR A 335 -20.35 -1.99 6.26
C TYR A 335 -20.79 -2.02 7.72
N LEU A 336 -22.02 -2.49 8.02
CA LEU A 336 -22.48 -2.61 9.40
C LEU A 336 -21.67 -3.67 10.16
N THR A 337 -21.50 -4.86 9.61
CA THR A 337 -20.65 -5.90 10.21
C THR A 337 -19.20 -5.42 10.33
N LEU A 338 -18.67 -4.76 9.33
CA LEU A 338 -17.31 -4.20 9.42
C LEU A 338 -17.19 -3.21 10.58
N ARG A 339 -18.09 -2.24 10.66
CA ARG A 339 -18.07 -1.15 11.65
C ARG A 339 -18.30 -1.62 13.08
N SER A 340 -19.20 -2.61 13.29
CA SER A 340 -19.58 -3.05 14.62
C SER A 340 -18.69 -4.17 15.19
N ASP A 341 -18.31 -5.13 14.36
CA ASP A 341 -17.72 -6.38 14.83
C ASP A 341 -16.22 -6.52 14.57
N ILE A 342 -15.70 -5.84 13.53
CA ILE A 342 -14.31 -6.04 13.07
C ILE A 342 -13.44 -4.81 13.32
N LEU A 343 -13.82 -3.66 12.77
CA LEU A 343 -12.98 -2.46 12.78
C LEU A 343 -12.54 -2.01 14.18
N PRO A 344 -13.43 -2.00 15.22
CA PRO A 344 -13.01 -1.60 16.57
C PRO A 344 -11.95 -2.53 17.17
N GLU A 345 -11.97 -3.81 16.81
CA GLU A 345 -10.99 -4.77 17.31
C GLU A 345 -9.65 -4.65 16.58
N VAL A 346 -9.70 -4.35 15.27
CA VAL A 346 -8.52 -4.06 14.47
C VAL A 346 -7.82 -2.80 14.98
N GLU A 347 -8.55 -1.70 15.19
CA GLU A 347 -8.02 -0.43 15.70
C GLU A 347 -7.39 -0.62 17.09
N LYS A 348 -8.08 -1.30 17.99
CA LYS A 348 -7.55 -1.59 19.33
C LYS A 348 -6.26 -2.43 19.30
N ALA A 349 -6.14 -3.38 18.36
CA ALA A 349 -4.93 -4.17 18.21
C ALA A 349 -3.79 -3.32 17.64
N GLU A 350 -4.09 -2.45 16.67
CA GLU A 350 -3.13 -1.55 16.05
C GLU A 350 -2.59 -0.50 17.01
N ASP A 351 -3.46 0.16 17.81
CA ASP A 351 -3.06 1.11 18.85
C ASP A 351 -2.01 0.49 19.78
N LYS A 352 -2.23 -0.77 20.14
CA LYS A 352 -1.29 -1.48 21.00
C LYS A 352 0.03 -1.77 20.32
N GLU A 353 0.02 -2.25 19.06
CA GLU A 353 1.26 -2.50 18.32
C GLU A 353 2.06 -1.22 18.10
N ILE A 354 1.38 -0.13 17.74
CA ILE A 354 2.02 1.17 17.55
C ILE A 354 2.65 1.64 18.87
N ALA A 355 1.91 1.57 19.98
CA ALA A 355 2.44 1.96 21.29
C ALA A 355 3.67 1.13 21.71
N GLU A 356 3.68 -0.17 21.45
CA GLU A 356 4.84 -1.03 21.75
C GLU A 356 6.01 -0.77 20.79
N GLY A 357 5.75 -0.58 19.49
CA GLY A 357 6.77 -0.22 18.50
C GLY A 357 7.43 1.13 18.82
N GLU A 358 6.65 2.13 19.23
CA GLU A 358 7.17 3.44 19.64
C GLU A 358 8.09 3.35 20.88
N LYS A 359 7.88 2.39 21.79
CA LYS A 359 8.81 2.15 22.91
C LYS A 359 10.17 1.64 22.41
N VAL A 360 10.14 0.70 21.44
CA VAL A 360 11.39 0.18 20.84
C VAL A 360 12.12 1.29 20.09
N LYS A 361 11.43 2.12 19.30
CA LYS A 361 12.02 3.30 18.63
C LYS A 361 12.68 4.25 19.61
N LYS A 362 12.04 4.55 20.76
CA LYS A 362 12.62 5.39 21.82
C LYS A 362 13.88 4.75 22.43
N THR A 363 13.89 3.42 22.61
CA THR A 363 15.07 2.70 23.08
C THR A 363 16.21 2.85 22.06
N PHE A 364 15.95 2.64 20.77
CA PHE A 364 16.98 2.77 19.73
C PHE A 364 17.49 4.21 19.58
N ALA A 365 16.66 5.21 19.78
CA ALA A 365 17.08 6.60 19.80
C ALA A 365 18.06 6.91 20.97
N ALA A 366 17.91 6.21 22.11
CA ALA A 366 18.74 6.40 23.28
C ALA A 366 20.01 5.56 23.28
N THR A 367 19.95 4.31 22.78
CA THR A 367 21.04 3.32 22.94
C THR A 367 21.61 2.79 21.63
N GLY A 368 21.05 3.19 20.48
CA GLY A 368 21.35 2.63 19.16
C GLY A 368 20.52 1.39 18.84
N PHE A 369 20.58 0.96 17.58
CA PHE A 369 19.85 -0.21 17.07
C PHE A 369 20.35 -1.50 17.75
N ASP A 370 19.43 -2.32 18.24
CA ASP A 370 19.69 -3.62 18.86
C ASP A 370 18.76 -4.70 18.28
N ILE A 371 19.33 -5.67 17.58
CA ILE A 371 18.59 -6.77 16.96
C ILE A 371 17.92 -7.68 18.00
N GLU A 372 18.50 -7.82 19.18
CA GLU A 372 17.91 -8.66 20.24
C GLU A 372 16.64 -8.02 20.82
N GLU A 373 16.56 -6.70 20.87
CA GLU A 373 15.31 -6.01 21.20
C GLU A 373 14.25 -6.21 20.11
N VAL A 374 14.64 -6.23 18.82
CA VAL A 374 13.70 -6.55 17.72
C VAL A 374 13.19 -7.99 17.85
N LYS A 375 14.06 -8.97 18.10
CA LYS A 375 13.63 -10.37 18.31
C LYS A 375 12.65 -10.52 19.47
N LYS A 376 12.91 -9.85 20.59
CA LYS A 376 11.99 -9.82 21.75
C LYS A 376 10.66 -9.18 21.39
N PHE A 377 10.68 -8.08 20.62
CA PHE A 377 9.47 -7.44 20.15
C PHE A 377 8.68 -8.38 19.24
N ASN A 378 9.31 -9.00 18.24
CA ASN A 378 8.69 -9.90 17.27
C ASN A 378 8.00 -11.07 17.96
N ALA A 379 8.65 -11.72 18.92
CA ALA A 379 8.04 -12.80 19.68
C ALA A 379 6.77 -12.36 20.42
N LYS A 380 6.78 -11.16 21.02
CA LYS A 380 5.60 -10.59 21.68
C LYS A 380 4.51 -10.16 20.67
N ALA A 381 4.89 -9.64 19.49
CA ALA A 381 3.96 -9.28 18.44
C ALA A 381 3.21 -10.54 17.93
N ASP A 382 3.93 -11.64 17.71
CA ASP A 382 3.34 -12.92 17.33
C ASP A 382 2.37 -13.45 18.39
N GLU A 383 2.72 -13.34 19.69
CA GLU A 383 1.80 -13.70 20.78
C GLU A 383 0.52 -12.83 20.80
N ARG A 384 0.67 -11.50 20.55
CA ARG A 384 -0.48 -10.58 20.48
C ARG A 384 -1.35 -10.89 19.27
N PHE A 385 -0.72 -11.18 18.13
CA PHE A 385 -1.41 -11.60 16.91
C PHE A 385 -2.21 -12.88 17.15
N GLU A 386 -1.65 -13.91 17.78
CA GLU A 386 -2.36 -15.15 18.06
C GLU A 386 -3.57 -14.95 19.00
N LYS A 387 -3.48 -14.02 19.95
CA LYS A 387 -4.64 -13.64 20.80
C LYS A 387 -5.72 -12.95 19.97
N PHE A 388 -5.34 -12.04 19.10
CA PHE A 388 -6.25 -11.38 18.17
C PHE A 388 -6.90 -12.38 17.22
N ARG A 389 -6.11 -13.27 16.60
CA ARG A 389 -6.60 -14.33 15.70
C ARG A 389 -7.65 -15.22 16.37
N LYS A 390 -7.39 -15.67 17.59
CA LYS A 390 -8.34 -16.48 18.37
C LYS A 390 -9.65 -15.74 18.65
N LYS A 391 -9.58 -14.43 18.90
CA LYS A 391 -10.76 -13.59 19.11
C LYS A 391 -11.57 -13.46 17.84
N MET A 392 -10.91 -13.13 16.72
CA MET A 392 -11.57 -12.86 15.44
C MET A 392 -12.10 -14.12 14.75
N LYS A 393 -11.56 -15.31 15.02
CA LYS A 393 -12.13 -16.58 14.55
C LYS A 393 -13.59 -16.80 14.99
N LYS A 394 -14.04 -16.17 16.06
CA LYS A 394 -15.45 -16.21 16.46
C LYS A 394 -16.36 -15.42 15.50
N VAL A 395 -15.82 -14.42 14.81
CA VAL A 395 -16.54 -13.63 13.79
C VAL A 395 -16.62 -14.40 12.49
N THR A 396 -15.55 -15.11 12.10
CA THR A 396 -15.52 -15.90 10.86
C THR A 396 -16.37 -17.18 10.90
N GLN A 397 -16.81 -17.60 12.09
CA GLN A 397 -17.63 -18.80 12.29
C GLN A 397 -19.15 -18.51 12.41
N ARG A 398 -19.56 -17.24 12.32
CA ARG A 398 -20.97 -16.83 12.26
C ARG A 398 -21.48 -16.86 10.81
#